data_51bf4eab84e04304ff04180f49bc785e
#
_entry.id   51bf4eab84e04304ff04180f49bc785e
#
_cell.length_a   1.000
_cell.length_b   1.000
_cell.length_c   1.000
_cell.angle_alpha   90.00
_cell.angle_beta   90.00
_cell.angle_gamma   90.00
#
_symmetry.space_group_name_H-M   'P 1'
#
loop_
_entity.id
_entity.type
_entity.pdbx_description
1 polymer ?
#
loop_
_entity_poly.entity_id
_entity_poly.type
_entity_poly.pdbx_seq_one_letter_code
_entity_poly.pdbx_strand_id
1 'polypeptide(L)'
;VQYYSEFIQKCPNWIFVDGYVDEGISGTTASKRENFMRMIDDARDNLFDFIVTKEISRFSRNTLDSIQYTQELLKCGVGVLFQSDNINTLMPDSELRLTIMSSIAQDEVRKISERVKFGFRRAIEKGTVLGNNRIWGYQKQDGRLVIDEKEAEIIRLIFDLYANQLMGIRTIATYLTDHG
;
A
#
# COMPACT_ATOMS: atom_id res chain seq x y z
N VAL A 1 11.96 -21.87 9.48
CA VAL A 1 12.76 -21.73 10.73
C VAL A 1 13.93 -22.68 10.71
N GLN A 2 13.72 -24.00 10.56
CA GLN A 2 14.77 -25.03 10.67
C GLN A 2 16.01 -24.73 9.79
N TYR A 3 15.83 -24.38 8.50
CA TYR A 3 16.95 -24.05 7.60
C TYR A 3 17.84 -22.92 8.16
N TYR A 4 17.23 -21.84 8.67
CA TYR A 4 17.99 -20.69 9.19
C TYR A 4 18.64 -20.99 10.53
N SER A 5 17.98 -21.77 11.39
CA SER A 5 18.59 -22.26 12.64
C SER A 5 19.86 -23.06 12.36
N GLU A 6 19.79 -24.03 11.41
CA GLU A 6 20.95 -24.81 11.00
C GLU A 6 22.04 -23.95 10.32
N PHE A 7 21.67 -22.95 9.55
CA PHE A 7 22.60 -22.01 8.93
C PHE A 7 23.33 -21.18 9.98
N ILE A 8 22.61 -20.61 10.95
CA ILE A 8 23.17 -19.79 12.02
C ILE A 8 24.11 -20.62 12.89
N GLN A 9 23.74 -21.87 13.23
CA GLN A 9 24.60 -22.77 14.04
C GLN A 9 25.93 -23.13 13.37
N LYS A 10 26.00 -23.06 12.03
CA LYS A 10 27.25 -23.28 11.29
C LYS A 10 28.17 -22.07 11.26
N CYS A 11 27.65 -20.88 11.61
CA CYS A 11 28.43 -19.66 11.66
C CYS A 11 29.16 -19.53 13.00
N PRO A 12 30.48 -19.33 13.00
CA PRO A 12 31.22 -19.13 14.25
C PRO A 12 30.69 -17.89 14.98
N ASN A 13 30.51 -18.03 16.29
CA ASN A 13 30.08 -16.95 17.19
C ASN A 13 28.62 -16.44 16.98
N TRP A 14 27.80 -17.17 16.23
CA TRP A 14 26.39 -16.84 16.09
C TRP A 14 25.55 -17.77 16.98
N ILE A 15 24.55 -17.18 17.62
CA ILE A 15 23.60 -17.89 18.47
C ILE A 15 22.20 -17.64 17.90
N PHE A 16 21.46 -18.72 17.64
CA PHE A 16 20.06 -18.62 17.23
C PHE A 16 19.19 -18.22 18.43
N VAL A 17 18.50 -17.11 18.34
CA VAL A 17 17.63 -16.58 19.43
C VAL A 17 16.19 -16.99 19.17
N ASP A 18 15.59 -16.58 18.05
CA ASP A 18 14.19 -16.87 17.71
C ASP A 18 13.96 -16.87 16.18
N GLY A 19 12.81 -17.35 15.74
CA GLY A 19 12.36 -17.34 14.35
C GLY A 19 11.02 -16.68 14.20
N TYR A 20 10.95 -15.61 13.43
CA TYR A 20 9.74 -14.84 13.15
C TYR A 20 9.15 -15.27 11.81
N VAL A 21 7.95 -15.84 11.82
CA VAL A 21 7.29 -16.37 10.63
C VAL A 21 5.85 -15.91 10.58
N ASP A 22 5.47 -15.23 9.50
CA ASP A 22 4.10 -14.96 9.17
C ASP A 22 3.67 -15.93 8.06
N GLU A 23 2.79 -16.88 8.37
CA GLU A 23 2.35 -17.90 7.41
C GLU A 23 1.35 -17.36 6.40
N GLY A 24 1.62 -17.65 5.14
CA GLY A 24 0.71 -17.79 3.99
C GLY A 24 -0.47 -16.86 3.87
N ILE A 25 -0.24 -15.53 3.72
CA ILE A 25 -1.33 -14.62 3.46
C ILE A 25 -1.24 -14.11 2.03
N SER A 26 -2.22 -14.52 1.21
CA SER A 26 -2.44 -13.97 -0.13
C SER A 26 -2.70 -12.46 -0.03
N GLY A 27 -2.14 -11.68 -0.97
CA GLY A 27 -2.06 -10.21 -0.95
C GLY A 27 -3.38 -9.42 -0.92
N THR A 28 -4.51 -10.02 -0.55
CA THR A 28 -5.82 -9.37 -0.50
C THR A 28 -6.39 -9.20 0.91
N THR A 29 -5.82 -9.85 1.91
CA THR A 29 -6.31 -9.69 3.29
C THR A 29 -5.24 -8.97 4.10
N ALA A 30 -5.61 -7.81 4.66
CA ALA A 30 -4.78 -7.01 5.56
C ALA A 30 -4.59 -7.73 6.91
N SER A 31 -4.09 -8.96 6.91
CA SER A 31 -3.67 -9.58 8.14
C SER A 31 -2.40 -8.87 8.58
N LYS A 32 -2.43 -8.45 9.80
CA LYS A 32 -1.31 -7.85 10.48
C LYS A 32 -0.16 -8.85 10.44
N ARG A 33 1.00 -8.44 9.93
CA ARG A 33 2.25 -9.21 10.03
C ARG A 33 2.73 -9.15 11.48
N GLU A 34 2.05 -9.89 12.34
CA GLU A 34 2.22 -9.79 13.79
C GLU A 34 3.61 -10.22 14.21
N ASN A 35 4.12 -11.29 13.61
CA ASN A 35 5.48 -11.77 13.92
C ASN A 35 6.56 -10.83 13.35
N PHE A 36 6.34 -10.24 12.18
CA PHE A 36 7.26 -9.22 11.65
C PHE A 36 7.30 -7.98 12.56
N MET A 37 6.15 -7.50 13.02
CA MET A 37 6.10 -6.35 13.93
C MET A 37 6.71 -6.68 15.28
N ARG A 38 6.45 -7.89 15.81
CA ARG A 38 7.12 -8.40 17.02
C ARG A 38 8.64 -8.40 16.86
N MET A 39 9.16 -8.85 15.72
CA MET A 39 10.59 -8.81 15.43
C MET A 39 11.17 -7.39 15.48
N ILE A 40 10.44 -6.39 14.94
CA ILE A 40 10.87 -4.99 15.00
C ILE A 40 10.88 -4.47 16.45
N ASP A 41 9.87 -4.81 17.25
CA ASP A 41 9.80 -4.40 18.64
C ASP A 41 10.91 -5.09 19.49
N ASP A 42 11.11 -6.38 19.29
CA ASP A 42 12.20 -7.15 19.94
C ASP A 42 13.60 -6.60 19.58
N ALA A 43 13.77 -6.10 18.32
CA ALA A 43 14.99 -5.40 17.92
C ALA A 43 15.20 -4.07 18.64
N ARG A 44 14.14 -3.30 18.87
CA ARG A 44 14.19 -2.07 19.66
C ARG A 44 14.54 -2.32 21.12
N ASP A 45 14.11 -3.47 21.64
CA ASP A 45 14.42 -3.93 22.99
C ASP A 45 15.79 -4.61 23.10
N ASN A 46 16.58 -4.64 22.01
CA ASN A 46 17.91 -5.24 21.91
C ASN A 46 17.96 -6.73 22.30
N LEU A 47 16.91 -7.51 21.96
CA LEU A 47 16.89 -8.94 22.24
C LEU A 47 17.79 -9.76 21.32
N PHE A 48 18.21 -9.21 20.20
CA PHE A 48 19.18 -9.74 19.26
C PHE A 48 19.91 -8.60 18.52
N ASP A 49 21.00 -8.92 17.87
CA ASP A 49 21.87 -7.96 17.18
C ASP A 49 21.92 -8.18 15.64
N PHE A 50 21.37 -9.30 15.16
CA PHE A 50 21.46 -9.65 13.75
C PHE A 50 20.26 -10.46 13.26
N ILE A 51 19.77 -10.13 12.07
CA ILE A 51 18.66 -10.82 11.40
C ILE A 51 19.18 -11.50 10.13
N VAL A 52 18.79 -12.75 9.89
CA VAL A 52 19.04 -13.47 8.64
C VAL A 52 17.72 -13.74 7.93
N THR A 53 17.63 -13.30 6.67
CA THR A 53 16.45 -13.50 5.83
C THR A 53 16.83 -13.89 4.41
N LYS A 54 15.88 -14.35 3.61
CA LYS A 54 16.15 -14.83 2.27
C LYS A 54 16.50 -13.69 1.31
N GLU A 55 15.60 -12.74 1.16
CA GLU A 55 15.72 -11.66 0.18
C GLU A 55 14.93 -10.43 0.63
N ILE A 56 15.33 -9.26 0.14
CA ILE A 56 14.72 -7.97 0.52
C ILE A 56 13.24 -7.87 0.11
N SER A 57 12.87 -8.49 -1.02
CA SER A 57 11.49 -8.51 -1.53
C SER A 57 10.52 -9.31 -0.65
N ARG A 58 11.04 -10.18 0.21
CA ARG A 58 10.26 -10.99 1.17
C ARG A 58 10.27 -10.44 2.58
N PHE A 59 11.19 -9.52 2.86
CA PHE A 59 11.34 -8.95 4.19
C PHE A 59 10.14 -8.11 4.60
N SER A 60 9.58 -7.29 3.69
CA SER A 60 8.36 -6.55 3.96
C SER A 60 7.35 -6.65 2.79
N ARG A 61 6.29 -5.85 2.80
CA ARG A 61 5.20 -5.87 1.79
C ARG A 61 5.69 -5.47 0.41
N ASN A 62 6.64 -4.57 0.36
CA ASN A 62 7.28 -4.08 -0.85
C ASN A 62 8.74 -3.72 -0.54
N THR A 63 9.51 -3.50 -1.59
CA THR A 63 10.94 -3.21 -1.48
C THR A 63 11.22 -1.91 -0.71
N LEU A 64 10.37 -0.88 -0.87
CA LEU A 64 10.56 0.39 -0.15
C LEU A 64 10.38 0.23 1.36
N ASP A 65 9.31 -0.44 1.79
CA ASP A 65 9.09 -0.74 3.21
C ASP A 65 10.24 -1.58 3.77
N SER A 66 10.74 -2.57 2.99
CA SER A 66 11.88 -3.40 3.40
C SER A 66 13.13 -2.55 3.67
N ILE A 67 13.43 -1.58 2.79
CA ILE A 67 14.57 -0.68 2.95
C ILE A 67 14.38 0.23 4.18
N GLN A 68 13.19 0.77 4.38
CA GLN A 68 12.88 1.62 5.53
C GLN A 68 13.07 0.87 6.86
N TYR A 69 12.51 -0.33 6.98
CA TYR A 69 12.70 -1.17 8.17
C TYR A 69 14.17 -1.56 8.37
N THR A 70 14.90 -1.84 7.29
CA THR A 70 16.33 -2.13 7.37
C THR A 70 17.11 -0.94 7.93
N GLN A 71 16.80 0.28 7.49
CA GLN A 71 17.42 1.50 8.03
C GLN A 71 17.05 1.75 9.49
N GLU A 72 15.81 1.45 9.87
CA GLU A 72 15.36 1.54 11.27
C GLU A 72 16.12 0.54 12.17
N LEU A 73 16.24 -0.70 11.74
CA LEU A 73 17.01 -1.75 12.45
C LEU A 73 18.47 -1.36 12.62
N LEU A 74 19.11 -0.81 11.59
CA LEU A 74 20.47 -0.29 11.70
C LEU A 74 20.61 0.82 12.73
N LYS A 75 19.62 1.71 12.88
CA LYS A 75 19.61 2.74 13.93
C LYS A 75 19.50 2.14 15.34
N CYS A 76 18.85 0.99 15.46
CA CYS A 76 18.80 0.21 16.71
C CYS A 76 20.06 -0.66 16.94
N GLY A 77 21.05 -0.60 16.04
CA GLY A 77 22.26 -1.41 16.13
C GLY A 77 22.09 -2.85 15.62
N VAL A 78 20.96 -3.17 14.99
CA VAL A 78 20.65 -4.51 14.47
C VAL A 78 20.99 -4.60 12.99
N GLY A 79 21.90 -5.53 12.62
CA GLY A 79 22.26 -5.83 11.24
C GLY A 79 21.25 -6.77 10.56
N VAL A 80 21.21 -6.74 9.21
CA VAL A 80 20.37 -7.66 8.42
C VAL A 80 21.21 -8.30 7.30
N LEU A 81 21.12 -9.61 7.16
CA LEU A 81 21.68 -10.38 6.04
C LEU A 81 20.57 -10.85 5.12
N PHE A 82 20.54 -10.34 3.90
CA PHE A 82 19.71 -10.80 2.80
C PHE A 82 20.54 -11.82 1.98
N GLN A 83 20.33 -13.11 2.20
CA GLN A 83 21.18 -14.16 1.63
C GLN A 83 21.19 -14.18 0.11
N SER A 84 20.00 -14.17 -0.53
CA SER A 84 19.88 -14.25 -1.99
C SER A 84 20.36 -12.99 -2.70
N ASP A 85 20.24 -11.83 -2.05
CA ASP A 85 20.69 -10.55 -2.59
C ASP A 85 22.18 -10.28 -2.29
N ASN A 86 22.79 -11.14 -1.47
CA ASN A 86 24.16 -10.98 -0.99
C ASN A 86 24.43 -9.60 -0.37
N ILE A 87 23.49 -9.14 0.46
CA ILE A 87 23.56 -7.85 1.17
C ILE A 87 23.65 -8.12 2.66
N ASN A 88 24.77 -7.67 3.27
CA ASN A 88 24.91 -7.60 4.71
C ASN A 88 24.99 -6.11 5.10
N THR A 89 24.02 -5.65 5.87
CA THR A 89 23.85 -4.23 6.19
C THR A 89 24.95 -3.66 7.08
N LEU A 90 25.75 -4.51 7.72
CA LEU A 90 26.91 -4.10 8.50
C LEU A 90 28.15 -3.84 7.63
N MET A 91 28.12 -4.17 6.32
CA MET A 91 29.22 -3.93 5.41
C MET A 91 29.18 -2.51 4.82
N PRO A 92 30.33 -1.85 4.61
CA PRO A 92 30.38 -0.45 4.15
C PRO A 92 29.68 -0.19 2.80
N ASP A 93 29.63 -1.19 1.90
CA ASP A 93 29.01 -1.08 0.57
C ASP A 93 27.48 -1.27 0.57
N SER A 94 26.94 -1.70 1.70
CA SER A 94 25.51 -2.00 1.83
C SER A 94 24.62 -0.77 1.68
N GLU A 95 25.05 0.39 2.18
CA GLU A 95 24.29 1.64 2.08
C GLU A 95 24.11 2.07 0.61
N LEU A 96 25.16 1.97 -0.19
CA LEU A 96 25.09 2.25 -1.62
C LEU A 96 24.12 1.28 -2.33
N ARG A 97 24.21 -0.02 -2.04
CA ARG A 97 23.32 -1.04 -2.61
C ARG A 97 21.87 -0.78 -2.25
N LEU A 98 21.57 -0.51 -0.98
CA LEU A 98 20.21 -0.19 -0.51
C LEU A 98 19.68 1.09 -1.14
N THR A 99 20.53 2.12 -1.33
CA THR A 99 20.16 3.36 -1.99
C THR A 99 19.81 3.14 -3.47
N ILE A 100 20.58 2.35 -4.19
CA ILE A 100 20.30 1.98 -5.58
C ILE A 100 18.98 1.21 -5.67
N MET A 101 18.77 0.21 -4.82
CA MET A 101 17.53 -0.57 -4.79
C MET A 101 16.31 0.28 -4.44
N SER A 102 16.45 1.23 -3.51
CA SER A 102 15.41 2.20 -3.17
C SER A 102 15.02 3.05 -4.37
N SER A 103 16.00 3.56 -5.11
CA SER A 103 15.78 4.38 -6.29
C SER A 103 15.05 3.60 -7.40
N ILE A 104 15.43 2.34 -7.63
CA ILE A 104 14.76 1.45 -8.60
C ILE A 104 13.31 1.18 -8.16
N ALA A 105 13.08 0.85 -6.89
CA ALA A 105 11.75 0.57 -6.37
C ALA A 105 10.82 1.80 -6.45
N GLN A 106 11.34 3.00 -6.18
CA GLN A 106 10.60 4.26 -6.35
C GLN A 106 10.23 4.52 -7.81
N ASP A 107 11.15 4.26 -8.73
CA ASP A 107 10.90 4.42 -10.17
C ASP A 107 9.83 3.43 -10.69
N GLU A 108 9.82 2.20 -10.19
CA GLU A 108 8.77 1.22 -10.50
C GLU A 108 7.38 1.69 -10.04
N VAL A 109 7.26 2.20 -8.81
CA VAL A 109 5.99 2.74 -8.29
C VAL A 109 5.52 3.91 -9.14
N ARG A 110 6.42 4.82 -9.54
CA ARG A 110 6.12 5.93 -10.43
C ARG A 110 5.61 5.43 -11.79
N LYS A 111 6.29 4.48 -12.42
CA LYS A 111 5.91 3.90 -13.71
C LYS A 111 4.54 3.19 -13.66
N ILE A 112 4.26 2.47 -12.56
CA ILE A 112 2.94 1.84 -12.35
C ILE A 112 1.87 2.92 -12.27
N SER A 113 2.08 3.99 -11.49
CA SER A 113 1.14 5.11 -11.38
C SER A 113 0.87 5.78 -12.73
N GLU A 114 1.89 6.03 -13.53
CA GLU A 114 1.78 6.60 -14.87
C GLU A 114 0.98 5.69 -15.82
N ARG A 115 1.23 4.38 -15.80
CA ARG A 115 0.47 3.39 -16.58
C ARG A 115 -1.00 3.35 -16.19
N VAL A 116 -1.31 3.38 -14.89
CA VAL A 116 -2.68 3.41 -14.38
C VAL A 116 -3.40 4.70 -14.83
N LYS A 117 -2.75 5.86 -14.68
CA LYS A 117 -3.29 7.15 -15.14
C LYS A 117 -3.54 7.14 -16.65
N PHE A 118 -2.61 6.59 -17.42
CA PHE A 118 -2.76 6.44 -18.87
C PHE A 118 -3.94 5.53 -19.23
N GLY A 119 -4.07 4.39 -18.54
CA GLY A 119 -5.20 3.47 -18.70
C GLY A 119 -6.54 4.12 -18.42
N PHE A 120 -6.64 4.89 -17.33
CA PHE A 120 -7.85 5.66 -16.99
C PHE A 120 -8.17 6.72 -18.05
N ARG A 121 -7.17 7.47 -18.50
CA ARG A 121 -7.38 8.48 -19.57
C ARG A 121 -7.93 7.83 -20.84
N ARG A 122 -7.34 6.71 -21.27
CA ARG A 122 -7.82 5.95 -22.43
C ARG A 122 -9.24 5.42 -22.25
N ALA A 123 -9.59 4.95 -21.05
CA ALA A 123 -10.95 4.49 -20.75
C ALA A 123 -11.96 5.65 -20.83
N ILE A 124 -11.62 6.82 -20.28
CA ILE A 124 -12.45 8.04 -20.35
C ILE A 124 -12.62 8.48 -21.80
N GLU A 125 -11.55 8.52 -22.60
CA GLU A 125 -11.60 8.87 -24.03
C GLU A 125 -12.52 7.94 -24.83
N LYS A 126 -12.62 6.67 -24.44
CA LYS A 126 -13.55 5.68 -25.02
C LYS A 126 -14.98 5.80 -24.48
N GLY A 127 -15.24 6.76 -23.58
CA GLY A 127 -16.54 6.95 -22.95
C GLY A 127 -16.85 5.96 -21.83
N THR A 128 -15.85 5.23 -21.33
CA THR A 128 -16.05 4.33 -20.20
C THR A 128 -16.19 5.13 -18.92
N VAL A 129 -17.26 4.89 -18.17
CA VAL A 129 -17.48 5.51 -16.87
C VAL A 129 -16.64 4.79 -15.82
N LEU A 130 -15.68 5.49 -15.25
CA LEU A 130 -14.81 5.01 -14.17
C LEU A 130 -15.44 5.37 -12.82
N GLY A 131 -15.42 4.42 -11.87
CA GLY A 131 -15.90 4.64 -10.51
C GLY A 131 -17.17 3.86 -10.18
N ASN A 132 -17.86 4.31 -9.13
CA ASN A 132 -19.04 3.65 -8.62
C ASN A 132 -20.12 3.49 -9.70
N ASN A 133 -20.76 2.34 -9.71
CA ASN A 133 -21.75 1.99 -10.73
C ASN A 133 -23.04 2.85 -10.67
N ARG A 134 -23.23 3.68 -9.64
CA ARG A 134 -24.42 4.52 -9.46
C ARG A 134 -24.01 5.98 -9.21
N ILE A 135 -24.28 6.81 -10.20
CA ILE A 135 -24.26 8.28 -10.09
C ILE A 135 -25.73 8.70 -10.10
N TRP A 136 -26.15 9.43 -9.09
CA TRP A 136 -27.56 9.86 -8.98
C TRP A 136 -27.92 10.76 -10.16
N GLY A 137 -29.10 10.54 -10.77
CA GLY A 137 -29.52 11.17 -12.03
C GLY A 137 -29.08 10.43 -13.28
N TYR A 138 -28.31 9.34 -13.14
CA TYR A 138 -27.85 8.57 -14.29
C TYR A 138 -27.95 7.06 -14.03
N GLN A 139 -28.27 6.33 -15.10
CA GLN A 139 -28.19 4.87 -15.16
C GLN A 139 -27.06 4.46 -16.09
N LYS A 140 -26.38 3.37 -15.76
CA LYS A 140 -25.34 2.80 -16.61
C LYS A 140 -25.96 1.78 -17.57
N GLN A 141 -25.98 2.11 -18.85
CA GLN A 141 -26.38 1.19 -19.93
C GLN A 141 -25.22 1.01 -20.90
N ASP A 142 -24.86 -0.24 -21.15
CA ASP A 142 -23.77 -0.63 -22.07
C ASP A 142 -22.43 0.13 -21.83
N GLY A 143 -22.10 0.36 -20.54
CA GLY A 143 -20.88 1.06 -20.15
C GLY A 143 -20.93 2.61 -20.27
N ARG A 144 -22.07 3.18 -20.69
CA ARG A 144 -22.30 4.62 -20.81
C ARG A 144 -23.30 5.10 -19.75
N LEU A 145 -23.24 6.38 -19.42
CA LEU A 145 -24.24 7.02 -18.57
C LEU A 145 -25.39 7.51 -19.44
N VAL A 146 -26.61 7.07 -19.10
CA VAL A 146 -27.86 7.57 -19.67
C VAL A 146 -28.61 8.29 -18.55
N ILE A 147 -29.27 9.40 -18.86
CA ILE A 147 -30.01 10.19 -17.88
C ILE A 147 -31.18 9.35 -17.35
N ASP A 148 -31.32 9.27 -16.03
CA ASP A 148 -32.54 8.83 -15.37
C ASP A 148 -33.41 10.06 -15.14
N GLU A 149 -34.46 10.22 -15.95
CA GLU A 149 -35.27 11.44 -15.92
C GLU A 149 -35.90 11.68 -14.55
N LYS A 150 -36.30 10.66 -13.83
CA LYS A 150 -36.90 10.80 -12.48
C LYS A 150 -35.90 11.39 -11.48
N GLU A 151 -34.71 10.84 -11.46
CA GLU A 151 -33.65 11.35 -10.58
C GLU A 151 -33.09 12.69 -11.07
N ALA A 152 -33.04 12.89 -12.38
CA ALA A 152 -32.52 14.11 -13.00
C ALA A 152 -33.40 15.33 -12.73
N GLU A 153 -34.73 15.19 -12.66
CA GLU A 153 -35.63 16.28 -12.28
C GLU A 153 -35.28 16.84 -10.89
N ILE A 154 -35.05 15.95 -9.92
CA ILE A 154 -34.67 16.37 -8.57
C ILE A 154 -33.30 17.06 -8.57
N ILE A 155 -32.36 16.57 -9.34
CA ILE A 155 -31.04 17.20 -9.46
C ILE A 155 -31.14 18.59 -10.07
N ARG A 156 -31.94 18.74 -11.15
CA ARG A 156 -32.20 20.05 -11.79
C ARG A 156 -32.81 21.04 -10.80
N LEU A 157 -33.77 20.55 -10.00
CA LEU A 157 -34.39 21.35 -8.95
C LEU A 157 -33.36 21.79 -7.88
N ILE A 158 -32.50 20.89 -7.42
CA ILE A 158 -31.45 21.21 -6.45
C ILE A 158 -30.51 22.30 -7.00
N PHE A 159 -30.10 22.17 -8.26
CA PHE A 159 -29.23 23.17 -8.90
C PHE A 159 -29.95 24.52 -9.10
N ASP A 160 -31.22 24.52 -9.44
CA ASP A 160 -32.01 25.75 -9.55
C ASP A 160 -32.14 26.47 -8.21
N LEU A 161 -32.51 25.75 -7.15
CA LEU A 161 -32.61 26.29 -5.80
C LEU A 161 -31.27 26.87 -5.31
N TYR A 162 -30.16 26.17 -5.63
CA TYR A 162 -28.84 26.62 -5.23
C TYR A 162 -28.31 27.81 -6.03
N ALA A 163 -28.36 27.70 -7.38
CA ALA A 163 -27.71 28.67 -8.26
C ALA A 163 -28.56 29.92 -8.55
N ASN A 164 -29.89 29.77 -8.72
CA ASN A 164 -30.78 30.84 -9.07
C ASN A 164 -31.51 31.44 -7.88
N GLN A 165 -31.87 30.62 -6.88
CA GLN A 165 -32.56 31.10 -5.69
C GLN A 165 -31.62 31.31 -4.49
N LEU A 166 -30.31 31.04 -4.66
CA LEU A 166 -29.26 31.25 -3.65
C LEU A 166 -29.54 30.57 -2.30
N MET A 167 -30.26 29.46 -2.33
CA MET A 167 -30.59 28.73 -1.10
C MET A 167 -29.37 27.94 -0.58
N GLY A 168 -29.17 27.96 0.74
CA GLY A 168 -28.12 27.17 1.37
C GLY A 168 -28.42 25.65 1.34
N ILE A 169 -27.38 24.81 1.35
CA ILE A 169 -27.50 23.34 1.25
C ILE A 169 -28.46 22.76 2.30
N ARG A 170 -28.43 23.23 3.53
CA ARG A 170 -29.35 22.78 4.59
C ARG A 170 -30.80 23.12 4.28
N THR A 171 -31.06 24.34 3.78
CA THR A 171 -32.38 24.80 3.41
C THR A 171 -32.94 23.98 2.25
N ILE A 172 -32.10 23.64 1.26
CA ILE A 172 -32.47 22.77 0.14
C ILE A 172 -32.82 21.36 0.66
N ALA A 173 -32.01 20.79 1.56
CA ALA A 173 -32.31 19.48 2.14
C ALA A 173 -33.66 19.47 2.87
N THR A 174 -33.96 20.47 3.69
CA THR A 174 -35.28 20.63 4.37
C THR A 174 -36.40 20.78 3.33
N TYR A 175 -36.19 21.64 2.32
CA TYR A 175 -37.20 21.83 1.25
C TYR A 175 -37.54 20.52 0.53
N LEU A 176 -36.54 19.72 0.19
CA LEU A 176 -36.74 18.40 -0.46
C LEU A 176 -37.43 17.39 0.47
N THR A 177 -37.20 17.46 1.78
CA THR A 177 -37.86 16.58 2.76
C THR A 177 -39.35 16.94 2.92
N ASP A 178 -39.68 18.22 2.85
CA ASP A 178 -41.05 18.73 3.05
C ASP A 178 -41.93 18.61 1.79
N HIS A 179 -41.33 18.52 0.59
CA HIS A 179 -42.04 18.54 -0.70
C HIS A 179 -41.83 17.28 -1.55
N GLY A 180 -41.05 16.33 -1.10
CA GLY A 180 -40.73 15.09 -1.81
C GLY A 180 -40.88 13.88 -1.00
#